data_54f3d9c516f7fa139a393fc3f457338a
#
_entry.id   54f3d9c516f7fa139a393fc3f457338a
#
_cell.length_a   1.000
_cell.length_b   1.000
_cell.length_c   1.000
_cell.angle_alpha   90.00
_cell.angle_beta   90.00
_cell.angle_gamma   90.00
#
_symmetry.space_group_name_H-M   'P 1'
#
loop_
_entity.id
_entity.type
_entity.pdbx_description
1 polymer ?
#
loop_
_entity_poly.entity_id
_entity_poly.type
_entity_poly.pdbx_seq_one_letter_code
_entity_poly.pdbx_strand_id
1 'polypeptide(L)'
;MNAINSDMMHPLPLPQLLSLILDGLQRGNVFGIYRDAFLRPGQYPELGTVLFGRRLDTPLGPAAGPHTQMTQNIVSAWLCGARYIELKTVQTLDEIEVSKPCIDMQDEGYNCEWSQELTLRQSFEEYLKAWILVHILHKELGFPKTFGTIFNMSVGYDRKGILEPNVQEFFCKMADCSKEKADMIEAIRPLYPGIDKLKIPDCISDNITLSTMHGCPADEIGAIGRYLLEKKKLHTFIKLNPTLLGAESIHGILKDLGYETVVPDAAFEHDIAFDAASRIIEELQVLAEKEGRFFGIKLTNTLESRNHRDVFSEANMYMSGKALHPVSINVAAKLRQRFPDLPLSFCGGLHAFNVAETFACGLFPLTVCSDLLRPGGYSRLAQYLENLKKQKMNTDPDIHLAAYAEKVCKDPQYRHTERNIKSNRKLGFFDCIAAPCAEACPTHQNIPAYLAFVNRGETAKALETILQTNPFPASTGMICNHACQTVCTRVHYEQAVRIRDIKRYIAENTASLKLQL
;
A
#
# COMPACT_ATOMS: atom_id res chain seq x y z
N MET A 1 -22.69 -30.25 1.25
CA MET A 1 -22.18 -29.05 1.92
C MET A 1 -21.60 -28.18 0.82
N ASN A 2 -22.26 -27.07 0.49
CA ASN A 2 -21.68 -26.10 -0.44
C ASN A 2 -20.39 -25.60 0.18
N ALA A 3 -19.29 -25.70 -0.57
CA ALA A 3 -18.02 -25.11 -0.16
C ALA A 3 -18.32 -23.61 0.11
N ILE A 4 -18.09 -23.18 1.33
CA ILE A 4 -18.13 -21.75 1.66
C ILE A 4 -17.04 -21.13 0.79
N ASN A 5 -17.42 -20.22 -0.08
CA ASN A 5 -16.46 -19.48 -0.90
C ASN A 5 -15.60 -18.67 0.07
N SER A 6 -14.41 -19.18 0.39
CA SER A 6 -13.56 -18.69 1.48
C SER A 6 -12.78 -17.42 1.12
N ASP A 7 -12.85 -16.98 -0.14
CA ASP A 7 -12.19 -15.80 -0.68
C ASP A 7 -13.08 -14.55 -0.73
N MET A 8 -14.37 -14.67 -0.39
CA MET A 8 -15.26 -13.51 -0.29
C MET A 8 -14.87 -12.60 0.87
N MET A 9 -14.80 -11.30 0.61
CA MET A 9 -14.66 -10.29 1.66
C MET A 9 -15.99 -10.05 2.39
N HIS A 10 -15.93 -10.03 3.71
CA HIS A 10 -17.11 -9.80 4.55
C HIS A 10 -16.94 -8.52 5.37
N PRO A 11 -17.51 -7.37 4.91
CA PRO A 11 -17.48 -6.12 5.66
C PRO A 11 -18.08 -6.25 7.06
N LEU A 12 -17.36 -5.79 8.08
CA LEU A 12 -17.86 -5.78 9.45
C LEU A 12 -18.73 -4.54 9.71
N PRO A 13 -19.79 -4.66 10.54
CA PRO A 13 -20.58 -3.52 10.98
C PRO A 13 -19.75 -2.51 11.76
N LEU A 14 -20.00 -1.20 11.60
CA LEU A 14 -19.30 -0.14 12.29
C LEU A 14 -19.30 -0.27 13.83
N PRO A 15 -20.42 -0.66 14.50
CA PRO A 15 -20.41 -0.89 15.95
C PRO A 15 -19.42 -1.97 16.39
N GLN A 16 -19.31 -3.07 15.62
CA GLN A 16 -18.35 -4.14 15.91
C GLN A 16 -16.90 -3.67 15.74
N LEU A 17 -16.61 -2.96 14.64
CA LEU A 17 -15.28 -2.37 14.40
C LEU A 17 -14.89 -1.40 15.52
N LEU A 18 -15.82 -0.54 15.94
CA LEU A 18 -15.57 0.41 17.02
C LEU A 18 -15.30 -0.29 18.35
N SER A 19 -16.09 -1.32 18.69
CA SER A 19 -15.83 -2.14 19.91
C SER A 19 -14.44 -2.76 19.88
N LEU A 20 -14.04 -3.37 18.74
CA LEU A 20 -12.71 -3.96 18.59
C LEU A 20 -11.59 -2.92 18.73
N ILE A 21 -11.81 -1.70 18.22
CA ILE A 21 -10.84 -0.60 18.36
C ILE A 21 -10.73 -0.14 19.81
N LEU A 22 -11.84 0.12 20.49
CA LEU A 22 -11.84 0.60 21.86
C LEU A 22 -11.19 -0.41 22.81
N ASP A 23 -11.56 -1.68 22.68
CA ASP A 23 -10.91 -2.78 23.40
C ASP A 23 -9.41 -2.88 23.07
N GLY A 24 -9.08 -2.76 21.80
CA GLY A 24 -7.71 -2.81 21.31
C GLY A 24 -6.84 -1.68 21.85
N LEU A 25 -7.38 -0.46 21.95
CA LEU A 25 -6.67 0.68 22.55
C LEU A 25 -6.34 0.42 24.03
N GLN A 26 -7.25 -0.20 24.79
CA GLN A 26 -7.01 -0.56 26.18
C GLN A 26 -5.93 -1.63 26.31
N ARG A 27 -5.91 -2.61 25.41
CA ARG A 27 -4.93 -3.72 25.39
C ARG A 27 -3.60 -3.33 24.71
N GLY A 28 -3.52 -2.16 24.08
CA GLY A 28 -2.34 -1.72 23.33
C GLY A 28 -2.14 -2.41 21.98
N ASN A 29 -3.22 -2.96 21.39
CA ASN A 29 -3.18 -3.65 20.09
C ASN A 29 -4.52 -3.46 19.35
N VAL A 30 -4.52 -2.74 18.26
CA VAL A 30 -5.69 -2.54 17.38
C VAL A 30 -5.46 -3.27 16.06
N PHE A 31 -6.31 -4.23 15.72
CA PHE A 31 -6.22 -5.03 14.48
C PHE A 31 -4.85 -5.69 14.26
N GLY A 32 -4.19 -6.15 15.33
CA GLY A 32 -2.84 -6.71 15.26
C GLY A 32 -1.71 -5.67 15.21
N ILE A 33 -2.02 -4.38 15.10
CA ILE A 33 -1.02 -3.30 15.20
C ILE A 33 -0.82 -2.96 16.66
N TYR A 34 0.42 -3.07 17.12
CA TYR A 34 0.79 -2.75 18.50
C TYR A 34 1.04 -1.25 18.69
N ARG A 35 0.78 -0.77 19.91
CA ARG A 35 0.88 0.65 20.25
C ARG A 35 2.24 1.27 19.95
N ASP A 36 3.29 0.47 19.95
CA ASP A 36 4.66 0.94 19.62
C ASP A 36 4.79 1.34 18.15
N ALA A 37 3.97 0.77 17.27
CA ALA A 37 3.91 1.11 15.86
C ALA A 37 2.94 2.28 15.55
N PHE A 38 2.19 2.78 16.54
CA PHE A 38 1.30 3.91 16.33
C PHE A 38 2.09 5.20 16.17
N LEU A 39 1.74 5.97 15.16
CA LEU A 39 2.21 7.34 15.06
C LEU A 39 1.70 8.15 16.26
N ARG A 40 2.61 8.85 16.95
CA ARG A 40 2.27 9.71 18.08
C ARG A 40 2.06 11.16 17.61
N PRO A 41 1.17 11.90 18.30
CA PRO A 41 1.04 13.35 18.04
C PRO A 41 2.41 14.07 18.12
N GLY A 42 2.75 14.83 17.07
CA GLY A 42 3.99 15.61 17.04
C GLY A 42 5.29 14.79 16.93
N GLN A 43 5.22 13.51 16.56
CA GLN A 43 6.43 12.67 16.45
C GLN A 43 7.33 13.07 15.28
N TYR A 44 6.76 13.55 14.17
CA TYR A 44 7.47 13.97 12.96
C TYR A 44 6.96 15.33 12.45
N PRO A 45 7.12 16.43 13.23
CA PRO A 45 6.59 17.74 12.83
C PRO A 45 7.22 18.27 11.55
N GLU A 46 8.48 17.88 11.27
CA GLU A 46 9.25 18.23 10.08
C GLU A 46 8.74 17.60 8.78
N LEU A 47 7.95 16.54 8.87
CA LEU A 47 7.35 15.87 7.71
C LEU A 47 6.00 16.49 7.30
N GLY A 48 5.47 17.39 8.13
CA GLY A 48 4.22 18.08 7.83
C GLY A 48 4.33 18.95 6.58
N THR A 49 3.34 18.84 5.70
CA THR A 49 3.29 19.56 4.42
C THR A 49 1.86 19.99 4.08
N VAL A 50 1.68 20.60 2.92
CA VAL A 50 0.36 21.03 2.41
C VAL A 50 0.10 20.40 1.06
N LEU A 51 -1.09 19.83 0.89
CA LEU A 51 -1.58 19.30 -0.38
C LEU A 51 -3.05 19.72 -0.56
N PHE A 52 -3.43 20.16 -1.75
CA PHE A 52 -4.77 20.68 -2.05
C PHE A 52 -5.23 21.79 -1.08
N GLY A 53 -4.29 22.63 -0.64
CA GLY A 53 -4.55 23.69 0.35
C GLY A 53 -4.81 23.19 1.79
N ARG A 54 -4.64 21.90 2.06
CA ARG A 54 -4.86 21.28 3.37
C ARG A 54 -3.56 20.73 3.96
N ARG A 55 -3.47 20.80 5.30
CA ARG A 55 -2.36 20.19 6.03
C ARG A 55 -2.36 18.66 5.85
N LEU A 56 -1.19 18.11 5.68
CA LEU A 56 -0.88 16.70 5.67
C LEU A 56 0.25 16.44 6.66
N ASP A 57 0.02 15.61 7.69
CA ASP A 57 1.00 15.45 8.78
C ASP A 57 2.20 14.58 8.38
N THR A 58 2.03 13.69 7.41
CA THR A 58 3.12 12.93 6.77
C THR A 58 2.90 12.84 5.26
N PRO A 59 3.96 12.86 4.43
CA PRO A 59 3.85 12.82 2.97
C PRO A 59 3.55 11.42 2.41
N LEU A 60 3.17 10.47 3.25
CA LEU A 60 3.16 9.03 2.99
C LEU A 60 1.80 8.39 3.24
N GLY A 61 1.47 7.36 2.47
CA GLY A 61 0.33 6.50 2.70
C GLY A 61 0.31 5.23 1.85
N PRO A 62 -0.72 4.39 1.97
CA PRO A 62 -0.90 3.25 1.08
C PRO A 62 -1.38 3.70 -0.29
N ALA A 63 -0.89 3.05 -1.36
CA ALA A 63 -1.44 3.17 -2.70
C ALA A 63 -2.75 2.36 -2.82
N ALA A 64 -3.58 2.72 -3.80
CA ALA A 64 -4.78 1.94 -4.12
C ALA A 64 -4.42 0.47 -4.43
N GLY A 65 -4.96 -0.43 -3.64
CA GLY A 65 -4.67 -1.85 -3.74
C GLY A 65 -5.56 -2.67 -2.79
N PRO A 66 -5.39 -3.98 -2.70
CA PRO A 66 -6.21 -4.85 -1.84
C PRO A 66 -6.14 -4.43 -0.37
N HIS A 67 -5.07 -3.81 0.06
CA HIS A 67 -4.83 -3.31 1.42
C HIS A 67 -5.47 -1.94 1.71
N THR A 68 -6.31 -1.40 0.83
CA THR A 68 -7.09 -0.16 1.05
C THR A 68 -8.57 -0.32 0.73
N GLN A 69 -9.09 -1.55 0.65
CA GLN A 69 -10.51 -1.82 0.45
C GLN A 69 -11.30 -1.78 1.76
N MET A 70 -10.79 -2.44 2.80
CA MET A 70 -11.52 -2.66 4.04
C MET A 70 -11.20 -1.59 5.09
N THR A 71 -12.18 -1.26 5.90
CA THR A 71 -12.08 -0.28 6.99
C THR A 71 -10.89 -0.56 7.92
N GLN A 72 -10.74 -1.81 8.37
CA GLN A 72 -9.64 -2.19 9.29
C GLN A 72 -8.26 -2.02 8.66
N ASN A 73 -8.13 -2.18 7.35
CA ASN A 73 -6.88 -1.97 6.63
C ASN A 73 -6.52 -0.48 6.61
N ILE A 74 -7.49 0.38 6.27
CA ILE A 74 -7.33 1.85 6.24
C ILE A 74 -6.97 2.37 7.64
N VAL A 75 -7.69 1.91 8.67
CA VAL A 75 -7.41 2.27 10.07
C VAL A 75 -6.02 1.82 10.50
N SER A 76 -5.60 0.61 10.14
CA SER A 76 -4.26 0.09 10.45
C SER A 76 -3.16 0.91 9.81
N ALA A 77 -3.32 1.27 8.54
CA ALA A 77 -2.37 2.14 7.84
C ALA A 77 -2.29 3.53 8.51
N TRP A 78 -3.44 4.11 8.88
CA TRP A 78 -3.50 5.41 9.54
C TRP A 78 -2.83 5.38 10.92
N LEU A 79 -3.04 4.34 11.73
CA LEU A 79 -2.38 4.15 13.01
C LEU A 79 -0.86 4.12 12.87
N CYS A 80 -0.35 3.48 11.82
CA CYS A 80 1.09 3.38 11.53
C CYS A 80 1.69 4.64 10.86
N GLY A 81 0.91 5.70 10.68
CA GLY A 81 1.41 7.00 10.22
C GLY A 81 1.08 7.37 8.79
N ALA A 82 0.29 6.58 8.07
CA ALA A 82 -0.25 7.00 6.79
C ALA A 82 -1.17 8.22 6.96
N ARG A 83 -0.97 9.25 6.13
CA ARG A 83 -1.80 10.45 6.14
C ARG A 83 -2.36 10.81 4.76
N TYR A 84 -1.75 10.36 3.68
CA TYR A 84 -2.33 10.38 2.35
C TYR A 84 -2.80 8.97 1.99
N ILE A 85 -4.08 8.69 2.13
CA ILE A 85 -4.65 7.35 1.96
C ILE A 85 -5.34 7.27 0.61
N GLU A 86 -4.74 6.58 -0.34
CA GLU A 86 -5.34 6.31 -1.63
C GLU A 86 -6.23 5.07 -1.50
N LEU A 87 -7.52 5.30 -1.62
CA LEU A 87 -8.54 4.26 -1.51
C LEU A 87 -8.45 3.30 -2.70
N LYS A 88 -8.83 2.04 -2.52
CA LYS A 88 -8.85 1.06 -3.59
C LYS A 88 -9.63 1.60 -4.80
N THR A 89 -9.06 1.44 -5.97
CA THR A 89 -9.70 1.83 -7.23
C THR A 89 -11.03 1.12 -7.41
N VAL A 90 -12.06 1.87 -7.71
CA VAL A 90 -13.40 1.38 -8.03
C VAL A 90 -13.74 1.60 -9.50
N GLN A 91 -14.68 0.84 -10.01
CA GLN A 91 -15.10 0.89 -11.41
C GLN A 91 -16.57 0.42 -11.57
N THR A 92 -17.15 0.63 -12.75
CA THR A 92 -18.58 0.46 -13.01
C THR A 92 -19.10 -0.99 -12.97
N LEU A 93 -18.24 -1.97 -13.20
CA LEU A 93 -18.62 -3.40 -13.18
C LEU A 93 -18.89 -3.94 -11.76
N ASP A 94 -18.68 -3.10 -10.75
CA ASP A 94 -18.76 -3.42 -9.33
C ASP A 94 -17.68 -4.41 -8.88
N GLU A 95 -17.90 -5.69 -8.97
CA GLU A 95 -16.93 -6.72 -8.59
C GLU A 95 -16.16 -7.21 -9.81
N ILE A 96 -14.86 -7.44 -9.66
CA ILE A 96 -14.02 -8.10 -10.66
C ILE A 96 -13.30 -9.25 -9.97
N GLU A 97 -13.59 -10.47 -10.42
CA GLU A 97 -12.89 -11.67 -10.01
C GLU A 97 -11.67 -11.93 -10.89
N VAL A 98 -10.60 -12.40 -10.26
CA VAL A 98 -9.39 -12.88 -10.92
C VAL A 98 -9.01 -14.25 -10.35
N SER A 99 -8.27 -15.02 -11.14
CA SER A 99 -7.79 -16.33 -10.69
C SER A 99 -6.93 -16.22 -9.43
N LYS A 100 -7.09 -17.15 -8.51
CA LYS A 100 -6.31 -17.21 -7.27
C LYS A 100 -5.21 -18.27 -7.36
N PRO A 101 -4.02 -18.02 -6.78
CA PRO A 101 -3.55 -16.78 -6.17
C PRO A 101 -3.32 -15.70 -7.23
N CYS A 102 -3.52 -14.43 -6.86
CA CYS A 102 -3.40 -13.30 -7.79
C CYS A 102 -2.19 -12.39 -7.50
N ILE A 103 -1.45 -12.63 -6.45
CA ILE A 103 -0.30 -11.82 -6.05
C ILE A 103 0.88 -12.72 -5.69
N ASP A 104 2.04 -12.47 -6.30
CA ASP A 104 3.34 -13.03 -5.90
C ASP A 104 4.23 -11.91 -5.35
N MET A 105 4.57 -12.01 -4.05
CA MET A 105 5.37 -11.01 -3.32
C MET A 105 6.63 -11.63 -2.72
N GLN A 106 7.10 -12.75 -3.24
CA GLN A 106 8.25 -13.44 -2.66
C GLN A 106 9.55 -12.64 -2.80
N ASP A 107 9.79 -11.99 -3.91
CA ASP A 107 10.92 -11.07 -4.08
C ASP A 107 10.50 -9.73 -4.73
N GLU A 108 10.42 -9.61 -6.06
CA GLU A 108 10.09 -8.35 -6.72
C GLU A 108 8.62 -7.98 -6.66
N GLY A 109 7.73 -8.92 -6.74
CA GLY A 109 6.29 -8.72 -6.73
C GLY A 109 5.65 -8.69 -8.11
N TYR A 110 4.61 -9.50 -8.24
CA TYR A 110 3.75 -9.56 -9.42
C TYR A 110 2.30 -9.76 -9.01
N ASN A 111 1.39 -9.36 -9.86
CA ASN A 111 -0.03 -9.70 -9.77
C ASN A 111 -0.53 -10.18 -11.13
N CYS A 112 -1.62 -10.92 -11.15
CA CYS A 112 -2.17 -11.39 -12.43
C CYS A 112 -3.12 -10.38 -13.04
N GLU A 113 -3.87 -9.64 -12.26
CA GLU A 113 -4.83 -8.65 -12.77
C GLU A 113 -5.21 -7.67 -11.67
N TRP A 114 -5.82 -6.59 -12.07
CA TRP A 114 -6.48 -5.65 -11.19
C TRP A 114 -7.85 -6.20 -10.78
N SER A 115 -8.08 -6.36 -9.47
CA SER A 115 -9.32 -6.93 -8.92
C SER A 115 -10.09 -5.91 -8.07
N GLN A 116 -11.39 -6.10 -7.95
CA GLN A 116 -12.26 -5.39 -7.01
C GLN A 116 -13.23 -6.41 -6.40
N GLU A 117 -13.12 -6.64 -5.11
CA GLU A 117 -13.90 -7.66 -4.39
C GLU A 117 -15.16 -7.09 -3.72
N LEU A 118 -15.31 -5.78 -3.69
CA LEU A 118 -16.47 -5.07 -3.13
C LEU A 118 -17.20 -4.30 -4.22
N THR A 119 -18.53 -4.29 -4.16
CA THR A 119 -19.32 -3.39 -4.99
C THR A 119 -19.01 -1.93 -4.66
N LEU A 120 -19.33 -1.01 -5.55
CA LEU A 120 -19.20 0.45 -5.34
C LEU A 120 -19.88 0.90 -4.05
N ARG A 121 -21.05 0.36 -3.76
CA ARG A 121 -21.80 0.65 -2.53
C ARG A 121 -21.04 0.16 -1.29
N GLN A 122 -20.57 -1.07 -1.28
CA GLN A 122 -19.80 -1.62 -0.17
C GLN A 122 -18.47 -0.88 0.02
N SER A 123 -17.80 -0.51 -1.07
CA SER A 123 -16.58 0.30 -1.05
C SER A 123 -16.82 1.65 -0.37
N PHE A 124 -17.88 2.37 -0.77
CA PHE A 124 -18.28 3.62 -0.12
C PHE A 124 -18.56 3.42 1.38
N GLU A 125 -19.32 2.37 1.75
CA GLU A 125 -19.61 2.08 3.15
C GLU A 125 -18.35 1.80 3.97
N GLU A 126 -17.38 1.07 3.41
CA GLU A 126 -16.07 0.83 4.04
C GLU A 126 -15.27 2.13 4.22
N TYR A 127 -15.27 2.99 3.21
CA TYR A 127 -14.55 4.27 3.27
C TYR A 127 -15.19 5.24 4.27
N LEU A 128 -16.51 5.28 4.35
CA LEU A 128 -17.23 6.08 5.34
C LEU A 128 -16.99 5.56 6.77
N LYS A 129 -17.03 4.25 6.99
CA LYS A 129 -16.67 3.65 8.29
C LYS A 129 -15.24 4.02 8.69
N ALA A 130 -14.28 3.89 7.78
CA ALA A 130 -12.91 4.27 8.03
C ALA A 130 -12.79 5.78 8.35
N TRP A 131 -13.49 6.64 7.62
CA TRP A 131 -13.53 8.08 7.85
C TRP A 131 -14.00 8.43 9.26
N ILE A 132 -15.10 7.84 9.70
CA ILE A 132 -15.63 8.02 11.06
C ILE A 132 -14.63 7.53 12.10
N LEU A 133 -14.09 6.32 11.93
CA LEU A 133 -13.19 5.70 12.91
C LEU A 133 -11.85 6.42 13.04
N VAL A 134 -11.27 6.92 11.95
CA VAL A 134 -10.02 7.70 12.06
C VAL A 134 -10.23 9.05 12.74
N HIS A 135 -11.40 9.68 12.60
CA HIS A 135 -11.73 10.89 13.38
C HIS A 135 -11.89 10.59 14.88
N ILE A 136 -12.51 9.47 15.22
CA ILE A 136 -12.57 9.01 16.62
C ILE A 136 -11.17 8.75 17.16
N LEU A 137 -10.37 7.98 16.45
CA LEU A 137 -8.99 7.66 16.83
C LEU A 137 -8.11 8.90 16.92
N HIS A 138 -8.26 9.85 16.01
CA HIS A 138 -7.55 11.12 16.04
C HIS A 138 -7.77 11.86 17.38
N LYS A 139 -9.01 11.87 17.86
CA LYS A 139 -9.35 12.45 19.16
C LYS A 139 -8.82 11.61 20.32
N GLU A 140 -9.07 10.29 20.33
CA GLU A 140 -8.69 9.39 21.42
C GLU A 140 -7.17 9.28 21.62
N LEU A 141 -6.40 9.42 20.56
CA LEU A 141 -4.93 9.44 20.61
C LEU A 141 -4.35 10.83 20.89
N GLY A 142 -5.19 11.85 21.05
CA GLY A 142 -4.77 13.20 21.42
C GLY A 142 -4.07 13.99 20.32
N PHE A 143 -4.40 13.74 19.05
CA PHE A 143 -3.88 14.54 17.93
C PHE A 143 -4.39 16.00 17.99
N PRO A 144 -3.66 16.98 17.40
CA PRO A 144 -4.07 18.38 17.34
C PRO A 144 -5.44 18.56 16.67
N LYS A 145 -6.09 19.70 16.88
CA LYS A 145 -7.43 19.99 16.29
C LYS A 145 -7.46 19.90 14.76
N THR A 146 -6.34 20.17 14.09
CA THR A 146 -6.24 20.08 12.64
C THR A 146 -6.11 18.62 12.24
N PHE A 147 -7.03 18.13 11.41
CA PHE A 147 -7.00 16.79 10.87
C PHE A 147 -6.02 16.72 9.69
N GLY A 148 -4.82 16.24 9.95
CA GLY A 148 -3.71 16.18 8.99
C GLY A 148 -3.74 14.94 8.10
N THR A 149 -4.91 14.52 7.63
CA THR A 149 -5.10 13.31 6.81
C THR A 149 -5.97 13.63 5.59
N ILE A 150 -5.62 13.08 4.44
CA ILE A 150 -6.37 13.17 3.19
C ILE A 150 -6.73 11.77 2.72
N PHE A 151 -8.02 11.55 2.46
CA PHE A 151 -8.48 10.39 1.71
C PHE A 151 -8.55 10.77 0.23
N ASN A 152 -7.91 9.99 -0.62
CA ASN A 152 -7.89 10.18 -2.06
C ASN A 152 -8.72 9.09 -2.72
N MET A 153 -9.76 9.47 -3.46
CA MET A 153 -10.51 8.53 -4.29
C MET A 153 -9.61 7.96 -5.39
N SER A 154 -9.88 6.74 -5.81
CA SER A 154 -9.29 6.19 -7.02
C SER A 154 -10.38 5.56 -7.88
N VAL A 155 -10.40 5.91 -9.15
CA VAL A 155 -11.32 5.34 -10.13
C VAL A 155 -10.54 4.90 -11.36
N GLY A 156 -11.02 3.84 -11.98
CA GLY A 156 -10.52 3.34 -13.24
C GLY A 156 -11.66 2.95 -14.15
N TYR A 157 -11.42 2.64 -15.37
CA TYR A 157 -12.29 2.24 -16.45
C TYR A 157 -12.39 3.27 -17.57
N ASP A 158 -13.20 2.99 -18.59
CA ASP A 158 -13.45 3.88 -19.72
C ASP A 158 -14.35 5.07 -19.35
N ARG A 159 -14.46 6.04 -20.23
CA ARG A 159 -15.30 7.22 -20.01
C ARG A 159 -16.76 6.87 -19.82
N LYS A 160 -17.28 5.88 -20.57
CA LYS A 160 -18.66 5.44 -20.47
C LYS A 160 -18.95 4.87 -19.08
N GLY A 161 -18.08 4.00 -18.58
CA GLY A 161 -18.17 3.43 -17.25
C GLY A 161 -18.12 4.48 -16.14
N ILE A 162 -17.25 5.49 -16.26
CA ILE A 162 -17.19 6.59 -15.27
C ILE A 162 -18.49 7.41 -15.25
N LEU A 163 -19.21 7.50 -16.35
CA LEU A 163 -20.49 8.21 -16.43
C LEU A 163 -21.71 7.37 -16.00
N GLU A 164 -21.53 6.08 -15.74
CA GLU A 164 -22.63 5.22 -15.30
C GLU A 164 -23.21 5.66 -13.93
N PRO A 165 -24.51 5.45 -13.71
CA PRO A 165 -25.21 5.93 -12.51
C PRO A 165 -24.57 5.50 -11.18
N ASN A 166 -24.06 4.26 -11.08
CA ASN A 166 -23.45 3.75 -9.86
C ASN A 166 -22.13 4.49 -9.51
N VAL A 167 -21.31 4.82 -10.50
CA VAL A 167 -20.09 5.62 -10.30
C VAL A 167 -20.44 7.06 -9.96
N GLN A 168 -21.48 7.61 -10.60
CA GLN A 168 -21.96 8.96 -10.31
C GLN A 168 -22.53 9.08 -8.89
N GLU A 169 -23.26 8.07 -8.42
CA GLU A 169 -23.71 7.99 -7.04
C GLU A 169 -22.56 7.92 -6.05
N PHE A 170 -21.53 7.11 -6.36
CA PHE A 170 -20.31 7.05 -5.56
C PHE A 170 -19.65 8.42 -5.42
N PHE A 171 -19.46 9.17 -6.52
CA PHE A 171 -18.92 10.53 -6.45
C PHE A 171 -19.76 11.47 -5.59
N CYS A 172 -21.07 11.43 -5.73
CA CYS A 172 -21.97 12.27 -4.94
C CYS A 172 -21.84 11.96 -3.44
N LYS A 173 -21.82 10.69 -3.07
CA LYS A 173 -21.69 10.26 -1.68
C LYS A 173 -20.30 10.53 -1.08
N MET A 174 -19.24 10.44 -1.86
CA MET A 174 -17.91 10.82 -1.41
C MET A 174 -17.78 12.33 -1.18
N ALA A 175 -18.50 13.14 -1.94
CA ALA A 175 -18.54 14.59 -1.77
C ALA A 175 -19.45 15.03 -0.63
N ASP A 176 -20.57 14.32 -0.40
CA ASP A 176 -21.53 14.57 0.69
C ASP A 176 -22.13 13.26 1.20
N CYS A 177 -21.59 12.79 2.32
CA CYS A 177 -22.06 11.58 3.02
C CYS A 177 -22.97 11.90 4.23
N SER A 178 -23.51 13.10 4.34
CA SER A 178 -24.21 13.61 5.54
C SER A 178 -25.29 12.65 6.03
N LYS A 179 -26.10 12.10 5.12
CA LYS A 179 -27.19 11.15 5.43
C LYS A 179 -26.64 9.83 5.96
N GLU A 180 -25.83 9.15 5.18
CA GLU A 180 -25.27 7.84 5.54
C GLU A 180 -24.39 7.94 6.79
N LYS A 181 -23.67 9.05 6.96
CA LYS A 181 -22.90 9.35 8.16
C LYS A 181 -23.80 9.49 9.39
N ALA A 182 -24.94 10.18 9.27
CA ALA A 182 -25.87 10.31 10.38
C ALA A 182 -26.42 8.96 10.86
N ASP A 183 -26.78 8.10 9.93
CA ASP A 183 -27.26 6.72 10.23
C ASP A 183 -26.18 5.90 10.94
N MET A 184 -24.94 5.97 10.46
CA MET A 184 -23.80 5.27 11.07
C MET A 184 -23.45 5.81 12.46
N ILE A 185 -23.53 7.13 12.66
CA ILE A 185 -23.28 7.77 13.97
C ILE A 185 -24.36 7.34 14.97
N GLU A 186 -25.62 7.29 14.57
CA GLU A 186 -26.70 6.80 15.44
C GLU A 186 -26.42 5.38 15.94
N ALA A 187 -25.97 4.50 15.06
CA ALA A 187 -25.67 3.10 15.40
C ALA A 187 -24.53 2.96 16.43
N ILE A 188 -23.58 3.88 16.49
CA ILE A 188 -22.44 3.82 17.42
C ILE A 188 -22.60 4.71 18.66
N ARG A 189 -23.59 5.58 18.72
CA ARG A 189 -23.83 6.50 19.86
C ARG A 189 -23.89 5.78 21.19
N PRO A 190 -24.52 4.61 21.34
CA PRO A 190 -24.51 3.88 22.61
C PRO A 190 -23.13 3.41 23.06
N LEU A 191 -22.23 3.11 22.10
CA LEU A 191 -20.86 2.64 22.38
C LEU A 191 -19.88 3.80 22.61
N TYR A 192 -20.15 4.96 21.98
CA TYR A 192 -19.29 6.13 22.05
C TYR A 192 -20.11 7.42 22.19
N PRO A 193 -20.67 7.72 23.37
CA PRO A 193 -21.52 8.89 23.59
C PRO A 193 -20.84 10.23 23.29
N GLY A 194 -19.50 10.25 23.23
CA GLY A 194 -18.71 11.44 22.87
C GLY A 194 -18.77 11.83 21.40
N ILE A 195 -19.43 11.01 20.54
CA ILE A 195 -19.48 11.23 19.10
C ILE A 195 -20.15 12.55 18.71
N ASP A 196 -21.18 12.96 19.43
CA ASP A 196 -21.91 14.21 19.16
C ASP A 196 -21.07 15.49 19.33
N LYS A 197 -19.94 15.40 20.05
CA LYS A 197 -18.98 16.49 20.23
C LYS A 197 -17.89 16.51 19.16
N LEU A 198 -17.86 15.48 18.30
CA LEU A 198 -16.84 15.31 17.27
C LEU A 198 -17.36 15.83 15.92
N LYS A 199 -16.69 16.85 15.40
CA LYS A 199 -17.01 17.37 14.07
C LYS A 199 -16.35 16.50 12.99
N ILE A 200 -17.12 15.59 12.38
CA ILE A 200 -16.69 14.78 11.26
C ILE A 200 -17.24 15.43 9.98
N PRO A 201 -16.37 15.83 9.03
CA PRO A 201 -16.82 16.45 7.78
C PRO A 201 -17.74 15.52 6.95
N ASP A 202 -18.68 16.12 6.22
CA ASP A 202 -19.56 15.40 5.31
C ASP A 202 -18.87 15.00 4.01
N CYS A 203 -17.85 15.73 3.62
CA CYS A 203 -17.01 15.40 2.47
C CYS A 203 -15.88 14.45 2.90
N ILE A 204 -15.91 13.23 2.39
CA ILE A 204 -14.82 12.25 2.61
C ILE A 204 -13.64 12.60 1.71
N SER A 205 -13.90 12.96 0.45
CA SER A 205 -12.84 13.29 -0.51
C SER A 205 -13.32 14.27 -1.58
N ASP A 206 -12.49 15.27 -1.87
CA ASP A 206 -12.62 16.26 -2.95
C ASP A 206 -11.49 16.10 -3.99
N ASN A 207 -10.80 14.97 -3.94
CA ASN A 207 -9.62 14.69 -4.75
C ASN A 207 -9.61 13.23 -5.23
N ILE A 208 -8.98 13.02 -6.39
CA ILE A 208 -9.08 11.74 -7.10
C ILE A 208 -7.78 11.40 -7.83
N THR A 209 -7.47 10.10 -7.88
CA THR A 209 -6.53 9.52 -8.83
C THR A 209 -7.31 8.76 -9.91
N LEU A 210 -7.18 9.20 -11.16
CA LEU A 210 -7.61 8.43 -12.31
C LEU A 210 -6.55 7.38 -12.61
N SER A 211 -6.87 6.12 -12.38
CA SER A 211 -6.01 5.00 -12.76
C SER A 211 -6.31 4.62 -14.21
N THR A 212 -5.38 4.93 -15.11
CA THR A 212 -5.52 4.53 -16.51
C THR A 212 -5.34 3.02 -16.62
N MET A 213 -6.27 2.34 -17.27
CA MET A 213 -6.11 0.93 -17.62
C MET A 213 -5.05 0.79 -18.72
N HIS A 214 -4.38 -0.36 -18.77
CA HIS A 214 -3.60 -0.72 -19.94
C HIS A 214 -4.50 -0.70 -21.19
N GLY A 215 -4.05 -0.05 -22.24
CA GLY A 215 -4.80 0.09 -23.48
C GLY A 215 -5.89 1.18 -23.50
N CYS A 216 -5.95 2.05 -22.49
CA CYS A 216 -6.88 3.19 -22.52
C CYS A 216 -6.40 4.25 -23.54
N PRO A 217 -7.22 4.64 -24.54
CA PRO A 217 -6.84 5.62 -25.55
C PRO A 217 -6.52 7.00 -24.97
N ALA A 218 -5.59 7.70 -25.56
CA ALA A 218 -5.12 9.01 -25.09
C ALA A 218 -6.23 10.07 -25.00
N ASP A 219 -7.09 10.13 -26.02
CA ASP A 219 -8.22 11.07 -26.09
C ASP A 219 -9.26 10.79 -25.01
N GLU A 220 -9.44 9.52 -24.65
CA GLU A 220 -10.33 9.13 -23.58
C GLU A 220 -9.78 9.52 -22.20
N ILE A 221 -8.48 9.30 -21.95
CA ILE A 221 -7.80 9.77 -20.72
C ILE A 221 -7.97 11.30 -20.58
N GLY A 222 -7.73 12.05 -21.65
CA GLY A 222 -7.91 13.50 -21.66
C GLY A 222 -9.35 13.92 -21.39
N ALA A 223 -10.32 13.23 -21.99
CA ALA A 223 -11.74 13.52 -21.81
C ALA A 223 -12.22 13.24 -20.38
N ILE A 224 -11.74 12.14 -19.75
CA ILE A 224 -12.04 11.82 -18.34
C ILE A 224 -11.39 12.86 -17.43
N GLY A 225 -10.11 13.18 -17.62
CA GLY A 225 -9.40 14.20 -16.82
C GLY A 225 -10.12 15.55 -16.86
N ARG A 226 -10.55 15.99 -18.03
CA ARG A 226 -11.35 17.20 -18.20
C ARG A 226 -12.68 17.13 -17.46
N TYR A 227 -13.38 16.01 -17.54
CA TYR A 227 -14.65 15.81 -16.82
C TYR A 227 -14.47 15.91 -15.30
N LEU A 228 -13.43 15.32 -14.77
CA LEU A 228 -13.14 15.34 -13.33
C LEU A 228 -12.82 16.77 -12.85
N LEU A 229 -12.04 17.52 -13.60
CA LEU A 229 -11.68 18.92 -13.29
C LEU A 229 -12.87 19.88 -13.46
N GLU A 230 -13.56 19.84 -14.61
CA GLU A 230 -14.60 20.81 -14.96
C GLU A 230 -15.97 20.51 -14.31
N LYS A 231 -16.41 19.26 -14.38
CA LYS A 231 -17.76 18.87 -13.96
C LYS A 231 -17.82 18.42 -12.51
N LYS A 232 -16.84 17.62 -12.09
CA LYS A 232 -16.78 17.13 -10.71
C LYS A 232 -16.03 18.08 -9.76
N LYS A 233 -15.27 19.04 -10.31
CA LYS A 233 -14.48 20.01 -9.53
C LYS A 233 -13.52 19.34 -8.54
N LEU A 234 -12.89 18.23 -8.95
CA LEU A 234 -11.98 17.46 -8.12
C LEU A 234 -10.53 17.86 -8.38
N HIS A 235 -9.72 17.91 -7.33
CA HIS A 235 -8.26 17.88 -7.46
C HIS A 235 -7.86 16.53 -8.03
N THR A 236 -7.11 16.51 -9.15
CA THR A 236 -6.96 15.30 -9.95
C THR A 236 -5.49 14.93 -10.17
N PHE A 237 -5.16 13.67 -9.86
CA PHE A 237 -3.99 12.98 -10.39
C PHE A 237 -4.40 12.03 -11.51
N ILE A 238 -3.59 11.95 -12.56
CA ILE A 238 -3.66 10.85 -13.54
C ILE A 238 -2.49 9.92 -13.30
N LYS A 239 -2.78 8.64 -13.06
CA LYS A 239 -1.77 7.61 -12.87
C LYS A 239 -1.43 6.98 -14.20
N LEU A 240 -0.17 7.07 -14.61
CA LEU A 240 0.31 6.63 -15.90
C LEU A 240 1.09 5.32 -15.84
N ASN A 241 1.19 4.64 -16.99
CA ASN A 241 1.88 3.38 -17.14
C ASN A 241 3.39 3.58 -17.32
N PRO A 242 4.23 2.63 -16.87
CA PRO A 242 5.69 2.72 -17.04
C PRO A 242 6.13 2.63 -18.50
N THR A 243 5.31 2.11 -19.40
CA THR A 243 5.53 2.04 -20.86
C THR A 243 5.82 3.41 -21.52
N LEU A 244 5.45 4.52 -20.86
CA LEU A 244 5.84 5.89 -21.24
C LEU A 244 7.36 6.10 -21.41
N LEU A 245 8.17 5.28 -20.75
CA LEU A 245 9.63 5.37 -20.87
C LEU A 245 10.10 4.96 -22.27
N GLY A 246 9.35 4.04 -22.90
CA GLY A 246 9.67 3.44 -24.20
C GLY A 246 10.34 2.07 -24.08
N ALA A 247 10.16 1.23 -25.09
CA ALA A 247 10.57 -0.16 -25.10
C ALA A 247 12.09 -0.34 -24.91
N GLU A 248 12.89 0.40 -25.69
CA GLU A 248 14.35 0.32 -25.62
C GLU A 248 14.89 0.59 -24.22
N SER A 249 14.41 1.65 -23.58
CA SER A 249 14.84 2.04 -22.23
C SER A 249 14.43 1.02 -21.18
N ILE A 250 13.19 0.52 -21.23
CA ILE A 250 12.70 -0.48 -20.28
C ILE A 250 13.46 -1.79 -20.41
N HIS A 251 13.61 -2.30 -21.64
CA HIS A 251 14.36 -3.55 -21.88
C HIS A 251 15.83 -3.40 -21.46
N GLY A 252 16.45 -2.23 -21.74
CA GLY A 252 17.81 -1.93 -21.30
C GLY A 252 17.94 -1.97 -19.78
N ILE A 253 17.07 -1.27 -19.04
CA ILE A 253 17.09 -1.24 -17.57
C ILE A 253 16.90 -2.65 -16.98
N LEU A 254 15.91 -3.40 -17.44
CA LEU A 254 15.62 -4.74 -16.94
C LEU A 254 16.79 -5.71 -17.21
N LYS A 255 17.37 -5.66 -18.40
CA LYS A 255 18.53 -6.47 -18.78
C LYS A 255 19.76 -6.15 -17.92
N ASP A 256 20.07 -4.86 -17.72
CA ASP A 256 21.26 -4.43 -16.95
C ASP A 256 21.13 -4.81 -15.47
N LEU A 257 19.90 -4.88 -14.98
CA LEU A 257 19.58 -5.33 -13.62
C LEU A 257 19.44 -6.87 -13.52
N GLY A 258 19.55 -7.60 -14.62
CA GLY A 258 19.52 -9.07 -14.64
C GLY A 258 18.13 -9.71 -14.58
N TYR A 259 17.06 -8.96 -14.92
CA TYR A 259 15.71 -9.53 -14.99
C TYR A 259 15.46 -10.23 -16.33
N GLU A 260 14.91 -11.42 -16.27
CA GLU A 260 14.44 -12.18 -17.43
C GLU A 260 13.01 -11.80 -17.86
N THR A 261 12.46 -10.77 -17.26
CA THR A 261 11.10 -10.29 -17.52
C THR A 261 10.94 -9.84 -18.96
N VAL A 262 9.95 -10.38 -19.64
CA VAL A 262 9.62 -10.05 -21.03
C VAL A 262 8.40 -9.13 -21.02
N VAL A 263 8.60 -7.89 -21.50
CA VAL A 263 7.50 -6.93 -21.74
C VAL A 263 7.08 -7.12 -23.21
N PRO A 264 5.82 -7.51 -23.50
CA PRO A 264 5.39 -7.72 -24.87
C PRO A 264 5.29 -6.41 -25.65
N ASP A 265 5.59 -6.42 -26.95
CA ASP A 265 5.48 -5.24 -27.82
C ASP A 265 4.07 -4.64 -27.78
N ALA A 266 3.04 -5.48 -27.71
CA ALA A 266 1.65 -5.05 -27.57
C ALA A 266 1.42 -4.10 -26.38
N ALA A 267 2.16 -4.24 -25.27
CA ALA A 267 2.06 -3.34 -24.13
C ALA A 267 2.45 -1.89 -24.49
N PHE A 268 3.39 -1.72 -25.41
CA PHE A 268 3.80 -0.39 -25.89
C PHE A 268 2.89 0.14 -26.98
N GLU A 269 2.25 -0.75 -27.76
CA GLU A 269 1.35 -0.36 -28.86
C GLU A 269 0.00 0.14 -28.35
N HIS A 270 -0.54 -0.50 -27.31
CA HIS A 270 -1.86 -0.14 -26.76
C HIS A 270 -1.82 0.92 -25.66
N ASP A 271 -0.70 1.09 -24.97
CA ASP A 271 -0.56 2.12 -23.95
C ASP A 271 -0.29 3.51 -24.56
N ILE A 272 -0.58 4.55 -23.80
CA ILE A 272 -0.37 5.93 -24.25
C ILE A 272 1.11 6.23 -24.50
N ALA A 273 1.43 6.73 -25.69
CA ALA A 273 2.77 7.21 -26.05
C ALA A 273 3.11 8.54 -25.34
N PHE A 274 4.40 8.79 -25.11
CA PHE A 274 4.89 9.97 -24.36
C PHE A 274 4.41 11.30 -24.96
N ASP A 275 4.42 11.44 -26.29
CA ASP A 275 3.99 12.69 -26.96
C ASP A 275 2.47 12.92 -26.81
N ALA A 276 1.68 11.86 -26.81
CA ALA A 276 0.24 11.95 -26.59
C ALA A 276 -0.05 12.31 -25.13
N ALA A 277 0.64 11.67 -24.18
CA ALA A 277 0.55 12.00 -22.77
C ALA A 277 0.97 13.45 -22.49
N SER A 278 2.03 13.95 -23.17
CA SER A 278 2.50 15.33 -23.02
C SER A 278 1.43 16.33 -23.43
N ARG A 279 0.75 16.13 -24.55
CA ARG A 279 -0.35 17.01 -24.98
C ARG A 279 -1.50 17.05 -23.98
N ILE A 280 -1.90 15.90 -23.45
CA ILE A 280 -2.96 15.82 -22.44
C ILE A 280 -2.54 16.55 -21.16
N ILE A 281 -1.30 16.38 -20.72
CA ILE A 281 -0.77 17.06 -19.54
C ILE A 281 -0.85 18.58 -19.72
N GLU A 282 -0.38 19.12 -20.86
CA GLU A 282 -0.44 20.55 -21.17
C GLU A 282 -1.88 21.08 -21.13
N GLU A 283 -2.80 20.39 -21.79
CA GLU A 283 -4.23 20.77 -21.79
C GLU A 283 -4.84 20.78 -20.39
N LEU A 284 -4.58 19.74 -19.60
CA LEU A 284 -5.18 19.60 -18.28
C LEU A 284 -4.55 20.51 -17.23
N GLN A 285 -3.28 20.87 -17.35
CA GLN A 285 -2.65 21.90 -16.50
C GLN A 285 -3.33 23.26 -16.68
N VAL A 286 -3.50 23.71 -17.93
CA VAL A 286 -4.20 24.98 -18.25
C VAL A 286 -5.64 24.95 -17.74
N LEU A 287 -6.31 23.83 -17.93
CA LEU A 287 -7.69 23.67 -17.44
C LEU A 287 -7.77 23.72 -15.93
N ALA A 288 -6.90 23.00 -15.24
CA ALA A 288 -6.89 22.95 -13.77
C ALA A 288 -6.65 24.33 -13.17
N GLU A 289 -5.73 25.11 -13.73
CA GLU A 289 -5.48 26.49 -13.32
C GLU A 289 -6.74 27.36 -13.50
N LYS A 290 -7.40 27.29 -14.67
CA LYS A 290 -8.66 27.99 -14.94
C LYS A 290 -9.76 27.61 -13.93
N GLU A 291 -9.85 26.35 -13.56
CA GLU A 291 -10.89 25.82 -12.67
C GLU A 291 -10.52 25.98 -11.17
N GLY A 292 -9.34 26.52 -10.86
CA GLY A 292 -8.83 26.65 -9.49
C GLY A 292 -8.67 25.29 -8.81
N ARG A 293 -8.25 24.28 -9.57
CA ARG A 293 -8.05 22.92 -9.09
C ARG A 293 -6.59 22.50 -9.25
N PHE A 294 -6.19 21.57 -8.41
CA PHE A 294 -4.89 20.95 -8.53
C PHE A 294 -4.92 19.86 -9.62
N PHE A 295 -3.86 19.80 -10.41
CA PHE A 295 -3.60 18.74 -11.37
C PHE A 295 -2.16 18.25 -11.21
N GLY A 296 -1.96 16.94 -11.30
CA GLY A 296 -0.64 16.32 -11.28
C GLY A 296 -0.66 14.91 -11.88
N ILE A 297 0.52 14.32 -11.97
CA ILE A 297 0.69 12.95 -12.49
C ILE A 297 1.15 12.05 -11.35
N LYS A 298 0.63 10.82 -11.34
CA LYS A 298 1.07 9.76 -10.43
C LYS A 298 1.85 8.70 -11.20
N LEU A 299 2.98 8.27 -10.65
CA LEU A 299 3.89 7.30 -11.25
C LEU A 299 4.12 6.11 -10.32
N THR A 300 3.95 4.87 -10.78
CA THR A 300 3.33 4.39 -12.01
C THR A 300 2.27 3.33 -11.70
N ASN A 301 1.49 2.90 -12.68
CA ASN A 301 0.84 1.59 -12.64
C ASN A 301 1.90 0.49 -12.67
N THR A 302 1.48 -0.77 -12.59
CA THR A 302 2.34 -1.95 -12.78
C THR A 302 2.81 -2.06 -14.23
N LEU A 303 3.88 -2.81 -14.48
CA LEU A 303 4.39 -3.06 -15.82
C LEU A 303 3.87 -4.40 -16.32
N GLU A 304 3.10 -4.39 -17.40
CA GLU A 304 2.66 -5.61 -18.06
C GLU A 304 3.85 -6.43 -18.55
N SER A 305 3.83 -7.72 -18.27
CA SER A 305 4.88 -8.65 -18.63
C SER A 305 4.31 -10.05 -18.86
N ARG A 306 5.01 -10.87 -19.61
CA ARG A 306 4.62 -12.28 -19.79
C ARG A 306 4.84 -13.06 -18.50
N ASN A 307 3.93 -13.99 -18.22
CA ASN A 307 4.06 -14.95 -17.13
C ASN A 307 5.12 -16.02 -17.47
N HIS A 308 6.38 -15.59 -17.59
CA HIS A 308 7.49 -16.43 -18.04
C HIS A 308 7.91 -17.51 -17.05
N ARG A 309 7.43 -17.42 -15.79
CA ARG A 309 7.72 -18.40 -14.73
C ARG A 309 6.54 -19.33 -14.43
N ASP A 310 5.45 -19.21 -15.16
CA ASP A 310 4.23 -20.01 -14.97
C ASP A 310 3.72 -20.04 -13.51
N VAL A 311 3.84 -18.87 -12.82
CA VAL A 311 3.40 -18.74 -11.40
C VAL A 311 1.90 -18.54 -11.28
N PHE A 312 1.26 -17.95 -12.30
CA PHE A 312 -0.17 -17.74 -12.40
C PHE A 312 -0.77 -18.60 -13.52
N SER A 313 -2.09 -18.61 -13.62
CA SER A 313 -2.81 -19.24 -14.73
C SER A 313 -2.88 -18.39 -15.99
N GLU A 314 -2.75 -17.07 -15.84
CA GLU A 314 -2.84 -16.08 -16.92
C GLU A 314 -1.56 -16.02 -17.74
N ALA A 315 -1.69 -15.70 -19.05
CA ALA A 315 -0.55 -15.56 -19.95
C ALA A 315 0.33 -14.34 -19.61
N ASN A 316 -0.28 -13.29 -19.10
CA ASN A 316 0.39 -12.08 -18.66
C ASN A 316 0.34 -11.94 -17.14
N MET A 317 1.31 -11.25 -16.60
CA MET A 317 1.39 -10.80 -15.22
C MET A 317 1.89 -9.36 -15.18
N TYR A 318 1.75 -8.71 -14.04
CA TYR A 318 2.04 -7.29 -13.90
C TYR A 318 3.12 -7.10 -12.83
N MET A 319 4.30 -6.64 -13.27
CA MET A 319 5.43 -6.38 -12.38
C MET A 319 5.15 -5.18 -11.49
N SER A 320 5.41 -5.34 -10.21
CA SER A 320 5.35 -4.30 -9.19
C SER A 320 6.55 -4.42 -8.22
N GLY A 321 6.58 -3.60 -7.19
CA GLY A 321 7.60 -3.69 -6.16
C GLY A 321 8.97 -3.21 -6.62
N LYS A 322 10.00 -3.78 -6.01
CA LYS A 322 11.39 -3.32 -6.12
C LYS A 322 11.91 -3.19 -7.57
N ALA A 323 11.59 -4.16 -8.41
CA ALA A 323 12.03 -4.21 -9.80
C ALA A 323 11.46 -3.08 -10.66
N LEU A 324 10.26 -2.59 -10.30
CA LEU A 324 9.60 -1.49 -11.01
C LEU A 324 10.23 -0.13 -10.71
N HIS A 325 10.93 0.03 -9.57
CA HIS A 325 11.41 1.33 -9.11
C HIS A 325 12.34 2.04 -10.10
N PRO A 326 13.40 1.39 -10.65
CA PRO A 326 14.27 2.03 -11.63
C PRO A 326 13.53 2.52 -12.87
N VAL A 327 12.56 1.75 -13.37
CA VAL A 327 11.74 2.15 -14.52
C VAL A 327 10.90 3.38 -14.15
N SER A 328 10.20 3.34 -13.02
CA SER A 328 9.30 4.43 -12.60
C SER A 328 10.05 5.74 -12.31
N ILE A 329 11.24 5.68 -11.72
CA ILE A 329 12.10 6.87 -11.49
C ILE A 329 12.57 7.46 -12.81
N ASN A 330 12.91 6.63 -13.80
CA ASN A 330 13.29 7.12 -15.12
C ASN A 330 12.10 7.76 -15.88
N VAL A 331 10.88 7.24 -15.70
CA VAL A 331 9.65 7.93 -16.19
C VAL A 331 9.50 9.30 -15.50
N ALA A 332 9.73 9.37 -14.19
CA ALA A 332 9.66 10.63 -13.46
C ALA A 332 10.68 11.65 -13.97
N ALA A 333 11.93 11.23 -14.19
CA ALA A 333 12.98 12.08 -14.74
C ALA A 333 12.65 12.60 -16.16
N LYS A 334 12.13 11.72 -17.02
CA LYS A 334 11.70 12.08 -18.38
C LYS A 334 10.54 13.10 -18.36
N LEU A 335 9.56 12.93 -17.48
CA LEU A 335 8.46 13.89 -17.33
C LEU A 335 8.94 15.21 -16.74
N ARG A 336 9.80 15.20 -15.72
CA ARG A 336 10.34 16.40 -15.10
C ARG A 336 11.18 17.23 -16.07
N GLN A 337 11.94 16.58 -16.95
CA GLN A 337 12.69 17.26 -17.99
C GLN A 337 11.77 18.02 -18.97
N ARG A 338 10.60 17.46 -19.27
CA ARG A 338 9.61 18.10 -20.17
C ARG A 338 8.73 19.12 -19.46
N PHE A 339 8.42 18.89 -18.18
CA PHE A 339 7.49 19.65 -17.35
C PHE A 339 8.11 19.92 -15.97
N PRO A 340 8.99 20.92 -15.82
CA PRO A 340 9.71 21.18 -14.57
C PRO A 340 8.80 21.40 -13.36
N ASP A 341 7.67 22.09 -13.54
CA ASP A 341 6.75 22.47 -12.45
C ASP A 341 5.59 21.50 -12.27
N LEU A 342 5.54 20.38 -13.02
CA LEU A 342 4.46 19.40 -12.90
C LEU A 342 4.54 18.66 -11.56
N PRO A 343 3.47 18.72 -10.73
CA PRO A 343 3.42 17.92 -9.53
C PRO A 343 3.42 16.42 -9.84
N LEU A 344 4.38 15.70 -9.27
CA LEU A 344 4.53 14.26 -9.45
C LEU A 344 4.34 13.51 -8.13
N SER A 345 3.25 12.74 -8.02
CA SER A 345 3.06 11.73 -6.98
C SER A 345 3.76 10.43 -7.37
N PHE A 346 4.21 9.64 -6.40
CA PHE A 346 4.99 8.45 -6.71
C PHE A 346 4.58 7.21 -5.91
N CYS A 347 4.57 6.05 -6.58
CA CYS A 347 4.29 4.75 -5.93
C CYS A 347 5.09 3.57 -6.52
N GLY A 348 5.87 3.78 -7.58
CA GLY A 348 6.59 2.72 -8.29
C GLY A 348 7.70 2.09 -7.46
N GLY A 349 7.44 0.94 -6.85
CA GLY A 349 8.44 0.17 -6.12
C GLY A 349 9.06 0.86 -4.91
N LEU A 350 8.29 1.71 -4.23
CA LEU A 350 8.71 2.31 -2.95
C LEU A 350 8.88 1.28 -1.86
N HIS A 351 9.96 1.41 -1.10
CA HIS A 351 10.22 0.68 0.14
C HIS A 351 10.99 1.57 1.15
N ALA A 352 11.16 1.08 2.37
CA ALA A 352 11.74 1.89 3.45
C ALA A 352 13.13 2.48 3.15
N PHE A 353 13.94 1.85 2.30
CA PHE A 353 15.32 2.28 2.04
C PHE A 353 15.47 3.23 0.85
N ASN A 354 14.45 3.36 -0.02
CA ASN A 354 14.48 4.29 -1.14
C ASN A 354 13.53 5.48 -0.97
N VAL A 355 12.65 5.45 0.03
CA VAL A 355 11.65 6.49 0.24
C VAL A 355 12.25 7.88 0.44
N ALA A 356 13.37 7.97 1.15
CA ALA A 356 14.02 9.24 1.48
C ALA A 356 14.63 9.90 0.23
N GLU A 357 15.35 9.14 -0.59
CA GLU A 357 15.90 9.59 -1.87
C GLU A 357 14.78 9.99 -2.85
N THR A 358 13.72 9.17 -2.92
CA THR A 358 12.56 9.46 -3.77
C THR A 358 11.87 10.76 -3.36
N PHE A 359 11.71 11.00 -2.06
CA PHE A 359 11.13 12.24 -1.56
C PHE A 359 12.04 13.46 -1.85
N ALA A 360 13.35 13.30 -1.71
CA ALA A 360 14.33 14.34 -2.01
C ALA A 360 14.35 14.76 -3.50
N CYS A 361 13.84 13.90 -4.40
CA CYS A 361 13.60 14.23 -5.81
C CYS A 361 12.38 15.13 -6.06
N GLY A 362 11.72 15.63 -5.02
CA GLY A 362 10.51 16.44 -5.15
C GLY A 362 9.27 15.63 -5.59
N LEU A 363 9.28 14.33 -5.41
CA LEU A 363 8.15 13.45 -5.69
C LEU A 363 7.23 13.37 -4.46
N PHE A 364 5.98 13.82 -4.61
CA PHE A 364 5.03 13.98 -3.51
C PHE A 364 3.58 14.05 -4.01
N PRO A 365 2.59 13.45 -3.31
CA PRO A 365 2.71 12.54 -2.18
C PRO A 365 3.27 11.16 -2.57
N LEU A 366 3.80 10.44 -1.58
CA LEU A 366 4.33 9.09 -1.74
C LEU A 366 3.31 8.05 -1.30
N THR A 367 3.11 7.00 -2.11
CA THR A 367 2.22 5.90 -1.71
C THR A 367 2.87 4.54 -1.94
N VAL A 368 2.54 3.57 -1.08
CA VAL A 368 3.19 2.26 -1.02
C VAL A 368 2.14 1.16 -1.17
N CYS A 369 2.42 0.16 -1.99
CA CYS A 369 1.59 -1.04 -2.13
C CYS A 369 2.38 -2.30 -1.77
N SER A 370 3.22 -2.75 -2.69
CA SER A 370 3.89 -4.06 -2.65
C SER A 370 4.67 -4.31 -1.36
N ASP A 371 5.36 -3.29 -0.85
CA ASP A 371 6.15 -3.44 0.37
C ASP A 371 5.27 -3.64 1.62
N LEU A 372 4.05 -3.12 1.64
CA LEU A 372 3.08 -3.34 2.73
C LEU A 372 2.42 -4.71 2.70
N LEU A 373 2.50 -5.43 1.58
CA LEU A 373 2.01 -6.80 1.46
C LEU A 373 3.03 -7.84 1.98
N ARG A 374 4.24 -7.39 2.32
CA ARG A 374 5.30 -8.22 2.91
C ARG A 374 5.13 -8.35 4.42
N PRO A 375 5.76 -9.36 5.06
CA PRO A 375 5.78 -9.49 6.51
C PRO A 375 6.18 -8.18 7.21
N GLY A 376 5.44 -7.83 8.27
CA GLY A 376 5.51 -6.52 8.93
C GLY A 376 4.35 -5.59 8.54
N GLY A 377 3.79 -5.77 7.34
CA GLY A 377 2.57 -5.07 6.91
C GLY A 377 2.65 -3.56 7.13
N TYR A 378 1.57 -2.98 7.65
CA TYR A 378 1.48 -1.54 7.91
C TYR A 378 2.50 -1.02 8.92
N SER A 379 2.99 -1.86 9.85
CA SER A 379 4.02 -1.46 10.83
C SER A 379 5.33 -1.04 10.16
N ARG A 380 5.56 -1.43 8.91
CA ARG A 380 6.71 -0.98 8.12
C ARG A 380 6.72 0.53 7.87
N LEU A 381 5.56 1.19 7.88
CA LEU A 381 5.45 2.64 7.70
C LEU A 381 6.25 3.43 8.74
N ALA A 382 6.41 2.91 9.95
CA ALA A 382 7.27 3.55 10.97
C ALA A 382 8.73 3.66 10.48
N GLN A 383 9.25 2.64 9.81
CA GLN A 383 10.61 2.65 9.23
C GLN A 383 10.73 3.68 8.09
N TYR A 384 9.67 3.83 7.27
CA TYR A 384 9.63 4.86 6.24
C TYR A 384 9.73 6.27 6.84
N LEU A 385 8.94 6.54 7.87
CA LEU A 385 8.94 7.86 8.53
C LEU A 385 10.28 8.18 9.19
N GLU A 386 10.91 7.20 9.83
CA GLU A 386 12.25 7.36 10.40
C GLU A 386 13.30 7.67 9.33
N ASN A 387 13.22 7.05 8.16
CA ASN A 387 14.14 7.31 7.06
C ASN A 387 13.86 8.66 6.39
N LEU A 388 12.61 9.04 6.21
CA LEU A 388 12.23 10.38 5.73
C LEU A 388 12.76 11.48 6.66
N LYS A 389 12.64 11.31 7.97
CA LYS A 389 13.15 12.26 8.97
C LYS A 389 14.65 12.51 8.86
N LYS A 390 15.43 11.49 8.51
CA LYS A 390 16.89 11.59 8.37
C LYS A 390 17.32 12.36 7.13
N GLN A 391 16.43 12.50 6.15
CA GLN A 391 16.75 13.13 4.87
C GLN A 391 16.72 14.67 5.00
N LYS A 392 17.80 15.30 4.57
CA LYS A 392 17.81 16.75 4.32
C LYS A 392 17.20 17.00 2.94
N MET A 393 16.24 17.93 2.86
CA MET A 393 15.72 18.37 1.57
C MET A 393 16.85 18.94 0.72
N ASN A 394 16.97 18.46 -0.51
CA ASN A 394 17.91 19.02 -1.46
C ASN A 394 17.43 20.40 -1.92
N THR A 395 18.40 21.27 -2.22
CA THR A 395 18.12 22.62 -2.71
C THR A 395 17.63 22.62 -4.16
N ASP A 396 17.90 21.57 -4.92
CA ASP A 396 17.48 21.40 -6.32
C ASP A 396 17.00 19.96 -6.56
N PRO A 397 15.67 19.72 -6.44
CA PRO A 397 15.08 18.40 -6.65
C PRO A 397 15.25 17.85 -8.07
N ASP A 398 15.34 18.72 -9.08
CA ASP A 398 15.40 18.29 -10.48
C ASP A 398 16.77 17.71 -10.84
N ILE A 399 17.84 18.37 -10.39
CA ILE A 399 19.21 17.84 -10.52
C ILE A 399 19.35 16.52 -9.74
N HIS A 400 18.74 16.47 -8.55
CA HIS A 400 18.76 15.26 -7.75
C HIS A 400 18.02 14.11 -8.43
N LEU A 401 16.86 14.34 -9.02
CA LEU A 401 16.07 13.32 -9.72
C LEU A 401 16.82 12.75 -10.93
N ALA A 402 17.47 13.60 -11.73
CA ALA A 402 18.27 13.16 -12.88
C ALA A 402 19.43 12.23 -12.44
N ALA A 403 20.19 12.63 -11.41
CA ALA A 403 21.27 11.83 -10.86
C ALA A 403 20.76 10.52 -10.23
N TYR A 404 19.61 10.57 -9.55
CA TYR A 404 19.00 9.39 -8.93
C TYR A 404 18.50 8.40 -9.99
N ALA A 405 17.94 8.86 -11.10
CA ALA A 405 17.51 8.02 -12.22
C ALA A 405 18.66 7.19 -12.81
N GLU A 406 19.85 7.79 -12.95
CA GLU A 406 21.05 7.06 -13.37
C GLU A 406 21.54 6.07 -12.30
N LYS A 407 21.52 6.49 -11.03
CA LYS A 407 21.99 5.69 -9.90
C LYS A 407 21.19 4.41 -9.75
N VAL A 408 19.85 4.47 -9.79
CA VAL A 408 18.99 3.30 -9.55
C VAL A 408 19.15 2.20 -10.60
N CYS A 409 19.53 2.54 -11.84
CA CYS A 409 19.82 1.57 -12.89
C CYS A 409 21.11 0.74 -12.63
N LYS A 410 21.97 1.21 -11.75
CA LYS A 410 23.26 0.56 -11.42
C LYS A 410 23.31 0.04 -9.99
N ASP A 411 22.35 0.41 -9.15
CA ASP A 411 22.33 0.09 -7.73
C ASP A 411 22.07 -1.42 -7.51
N PRO A 412 22.98 -2.13 -6.80
CA PRO A 412 22.85 -3.56 -6.54
C PRO A 412 21.55 -3.97 -5.83
N GLN A 413 20.90 -3.06 -5.10
CA GLN A 413 19.66 -3.36 -4.40
C GLN A 413 18.50 -3.68 -5.36
N TYR A 414 18.54 -3.17 -6.61
CA TYR A 414 17.50 -3.41 -7.63
C TYR A 414 17.83 -4.56 -8.56
N ARG A 415 19.02 -5.15 -8.46
CA ARG A 415 19.37 -6.30 -9.27
C ARG A 415 18.52 -7.52 -8.93
N HIS A 416 18.15 -8.25 -9.94
CA HIS A 416 17.62 -9.59 -9.74
C HIS A 416 18.65 -10.44 -9.02
N THR A 417 18.25 -11.13 -7.97
CA THR A 417 19.14 -12.00 -7.21
C THR A 417 18.69 -13.45 -7.37
N GLU A 418 19.61 -14.30 -7.81
CA GLU A 418 19.38 -15.75 -7.88
C GLU A 418 19.22 -16.41 -6.49
N ARG A 419 19.39 -15.67 -5.42
CA ARG A 419 19.10 -16.12 -4.06
C ARG A 419 17.61 -16.28 -3.89
N ASN A 420 17.16 -17.35 -4.48
CA ASN A 420 15.76 -17.65 -4.56
C ASN A 420 15.30 -18.25 -3.24
N ILE A 421 14.65 -17.43 -2.43
CA ILE A 421 13.87 -17.89 -1.28
C ILE A 421 12.52 -18.44 -1.78
N LYS A 422 12.25 -18.27 -3.05
CA LYS A 422 11.04 -18.75 -3.69
C LYS A 422 10.98 -20.26 -3.70
N SER A 423 9.81 -20.76 -3.47
CA SER A 423 9.47 -22.14 -3.77
C SER A 423 9.44 -22.35 -5.30
N ASN A 424 9.99 -23.46 -5.79
CA ASN A 424 9.90 -23.86 -7.21
C ASN A 424 8.52 -24.44 -7.54
N ARG A 425 7.58 -24.46 -6.61
CA ARG A 425 6.21 -24.93 -6.79
C ARG A 425 5.30 -23.81 -7.26
N LYS A 426 4.20 -24.14 -7.91
CA LYS A 426 3.11 -23.20 -8.16
C LYS A 426 2.58 -22.67 -6.82
N LEU A 427 2.15 -21.42 -6.80
CA LEU A 427 1.51 -20.83 -5.64
C LEU A 427 0.21 -21.57 -5.34
N GLY A 428 0.00 -21.95 -4.08
CA GLY A 428 -1.24 -22.53 -3.59
C GLY A 428 -2.19 -21.44 -3.11
N PHE A 429 -3.44 -21.82 -2.94
CA PHE A 429 -4.44 -20.94 -2.34
C PHE A 429 -3.97 -20.49 -0.93
N PHE A 430 -3.97 -19.20 -0.65
CA PHE A 430 -3.48 -18.57 0.58
C PHE A 430 -1.96 -18.66 0.85
N ASP A 431 -1.13 -19.02 -0.11
CA ASP A 431 0.34 -19.00 0.06
C ASP A 431 0.86 -17.62 0.49
N CYS A 432 0.20 -16.56 0.07
CA CYS A 432 0.60 -15.19 0.38
C CYS A 432 0.38 -14.76 1.85
N ILE A 433 -0.38 -15.51 2.65
CA ILE A 433 -0.66 -15.20 4.06
C ILE A 433 0.17 -16.03 5.04
N ALA A 434 0.89 -17.05 4.59
CA ALA A 434 1.78 -17.83 5.42
C ALA A 434 3.11 -17.10 5.66
N ALA A 435 3.59 -17.11 6.91
CA ALA A 435 4.94 -16.64 7.20
C ALA A 435 5.96 -17.69 6.71
N PRO A 436 6.88 -17.37 5.78
CA PRO A 436 7.81 -18.37 5.24
C PRO A 436 8.61 -19.11 6.30
N CYS A 437 8.98 -18.42 7.38
CA CYS A 437 9.70 -19.03 8.50
C CYS A 437 8.86 -20.07 9.27
N ALA A 438 7.56 -19.85 9.41
CA ALA A 438 6.66 -20.81 10.06
C ALA A 438 6.43 -22.02 9.15
N GLU A 439 6.29 -21.81 7.85
CA GLU A 439 6.10 -22.87 6.86
C GLU A 439 7.34 -23.75 6.71
N ALA A 440 8.54 -23.15 6.65
CA ALA A 440 9.80 -23.88 6.59
C ALA A 440 10.18 -24.60 7.89
N CYS A 441 9.48 -24.32 8.99
CA CYS A 441 9.70 -25.00 10.25
C CYS A 441 9.07 -26.40 10.23
N PRO A 442 9.84 -27.52 10.43
CA PRO A 442 9.29 -28.88 10.40
C PRO A 442 8.17 -29.14 11.42
N THR A 443 8.14 -28.35 12.49
CA THR A 443 7.10 -28.43 13.53
C THR A 443 6.06 -27.30 13.42
N HIS A 444 6.08 -26.53 12.34
CA HIS A 444 5.14 -25.43 12.06
C HIS A 444 4.94 -24.48 13.25
N GLN A 445 6.04 -24.11 13.93
CA GLN A 445 5.97 -23.18 15.04
C GLN A 445 5.47 -21.82 14.59
N ASN A 446 4.64 -21.19 15.41
CA ASN A 446 4.22 -19.81 15.19
C ASN A 446 5.35 -18.84 15.56
N ILE A 447 6.37 -18.79 14.69
CA ILE A 447 7.59 -18.00 14.88
C ILE A 447 7.29 -16.50 15.03
N PRO A 448 6.47 -15.88 14.18
CA PRO A 448 6.13 -14.47 14.35
C PRO A 448 5.52 -14.15 15.72
N ALA A 449 4.65 -15.01 16.23
CA ALA A 449 4.01 -14.77 17.52
C ALA A 449 4.99 -14.80 18.69
N TYR A 450 5.83 -15.82 18.80
CA TYR A 450 6.76 -15.86 19.93
C TYR A 450 7.86 -14.80 19.86
N LEU A 451 8.29 -14.40 18.65
CA LEU A 451 9.20 -13.25 18.47
C LEU A 451 8.55 -11.95 18.95
N ALA A 452 7.27 -11.75 18.63
CA ALA A 452 6.52 -10.58 19.08
C ALA A 452 6.36 -10.56 20.61
N PHE A 453 6.12 -11.71 21.25
CA PHE A 453 6.06 -11.81 22.71
C PHE A 453 7.39 -11.50 23.39
N VAL A 454 8.51 -12.02 22.84
CA VAL A 454 9.85 -11.69 23.36
C VAL A 454 10.15 -10.20 23.27
N ASN A 455 9.83 -9.60 22.14
CA ASN A 455 10.05 -8.16 21.95
C ASN A 455 9.29 -7.28 22.97
N ARG A 456 8.22 -7.81 23.56
CA ARG A 456 7.43 -7.16 24.64
C ARG A 456 7.86 -7.55 26.04
N GLY A 457 8.86 -8.41 26.18
CA GLY A 457 9.26 -8.97 27.48
C GLY A 457 8.32 -10.04 28.03
N GLU A 458 7.34 -10.52 27.23
CA GLU A 458 6.33 -11.53 27.62
C GLU A 458 6.87 -12.95 27.37
N THR A 459 8.03 -13.29 27.97
CA THR A 459 8.75 -14.53 27.69
C THR A 459 7.96 -15.80 28.05
N ALA A 460 7.08 -15.74 29.04
CA ALA A 460 6.20 -16.86 29.40
C ALA A 460 5.24 -17.21 28.26
N LYS A 461 4.56 -16.21 27.68
CA LYS A 461 3.67 -16.39 26.51
C LYS A 461 4.44 -16.87 25.28
N ALA A 462 5.67 -16.40 25.11
CA ALA A 462 6.53 -16.89 24.05
C ALA A 462 6.83 -18.38 24.19
N LEU A 463 7.15 -18.85 25.43
CA LEU A 463 7.37 -20.26 25.70
C LEU A 463 6.10 -21.10 25.49
N GLU A 464 4.96 -20.65 25.98
CA GLU A 464 3.66 -21.31 25.75
C GLU A 464 3.37 -21.47 24.24
N THR A 465 3.61 -20.43 23.47
CA THR A 465 3.43 -20.47 22.01
C THR A 465 4.34 -21.52 21.34
N ILE A 466 5.59 -21.64 21.79
CA ILE A 466 6.52 -22.65 21.27
C ILE A 466 6.07 -24.06 21.66
N LEU A 467 5.65 -24.25 22.90
CA LEU A 467 5.24 -25.55 23.45
C LEU A 467 4.03 -26.14 22.74
N GLN A 468 3.19 -25.34 22.09
CA GLN A 468 2.04 -25.84 21.32
C GLN A 468 2.44 -26.85 20.23
N THR A 469 3.62 -26.69 19.63
CA THR A 469 4.07 -27.55 18.52
C THR A 469 5.48 -28.09 18.71
N ASN A 470 6.21 -27.67 19.73
CA ASN A 470 7.57 -28.11 20.03
C ASN A 470 7.76 -28.35 21.54
N PRO A 471 7.63 -29.59 21.99
CA PRO A 471 7.74 -29.93 23.43
C PRO A 471 9.17 -29.85 23.97
N PHE A 472 10.19 -29.72 23.10
CA PHE A 472 11.60 -29.69 23.49
C PHE A 472 12.31 -28.42 23.02
N PRO A 473 11.86 -27.21 23.40
CA PRO A 473 12.40 -25.96 22.87
C PRO A 473 13.87 -25.73 23.22
N ALA A 474 14.33 -26.17 24.38
CA ALA A 474 15.73 -26.09 24.77
C ALA A 474 16.64 -26.92 23.84
N SER A 475 16.31 -28.21 23.67
CA SER A 475 17.06 -29.11 22.78
C SER A 475 17.03 -28.65 21.33
N THR A 476 15.87 -28.34 20.79
CA THR A 476 15.73 -27.85 19.40
C THR A 476 16.32 -26.44 19.23
N GLY A 477 16.43 -25.65 20.28
CA GLY A 477 17.17 -24.40 20.31
C GLY A 477 18.67 -24.56 20.10
N MET A 478 19.20 -25.76 20.39
CA MET A 478 20.61 -26.12 20.20
C MET A 478 20.89 -26.77 18.85
N ILE A 479 20.05 -27.72 18.43
CA ILE A 479 20.39 -28.69 17.38
C ILE A 479 19.57 -28.59 16.10
N CYS A 480 18.49 -27.82 16.03
CA CYS A 480 17.70 -27.73 14.79
C CYS A 480 18.54 -27.07 13.66
N ASN A 481 18.26 -27.47 12.42
CA ASN A 481 18.94 -26.97 11.23
C ASN A 481 18.58 -25.52 10.86
N HIS A 482 17.73 -24.86 11.65
CA HIS A 482 17.24 -23.48 11.48
C HIS A 482 16.78 -23.13 10.04
N ALA A 483 16.12 -24.05 9.35
CA ALA A 483 15.58 -23.83 8.01
C ALA A 483 14.71 -22.54 7.92
N CYS A 484 14.04 -22.16 8.99
CA CYS A 484 13.31 -20.89 9.09
C CYS A 484 14.19 -19.64 8.88
N GLN A 485 15.49 -19.70 9.23
CA GLN A 485 16.38 -18.55 9.04
C GLN A 485 16.81 -18.40 7.58
N THR A 486 16.90 -19.49 6.82
CA THR A 486 17.29 -19.44 5.40
C THR A 486 16.20 -18.80 4.53
N VAL A 487 14.94 -18.88 4.95
CA VAL A 487 13.79 -18.27 4.26
C VAL A 487 13.28 -17.00 4.96
N CYS A 488 14.05 -16.46 5.90
CA CYS A 488 13.66 -15.28 6.64
C CYS A 488 13.60 -14.06 5.72
N THR A 489 12.45 -13.39 5.67
CA THR A 489 12.24 -12.22 4.80
C THR A 489 13.10 -11.01 5.18
N ARG A 490 13.72 -11.00 6.38
CA ARG A 490 14.67 -9.97 6.79
C ARG A 490 15.94 -9.96 5.93
N VAL A 491 16.31 -11.09 5.30
CA VAL A 491 17.48 -11.14 4.39
C VAL A 491 17.37 -10.21 3.19
N HIS A 492 16.16 -9.72 2.86
CA HIS A 492 15.95 -8.70 1.83
C HIS A 492 16.41 -7.30 2.25
N TYR A 493 16.64 -7.08 3.55
CA TYR A 493 16.95 -5.77 4.13
C TYR A 493 18.26 -5.79 4.93
N GLU A 494 18.52 -6.91 5.61
CA GLU A 494 19.64 -7.08 6.53
C GLU A 494 19.94 -8.57 6.73
N GLN A 495 20.39 -8.97 7.90
CA GLN A 495 20.61 -10.39 8.25
C GLN A 495 19.29 -11.05 8.69
N ALA A 496 19.22 -12.38 8.52
CA ALA A 496 18.14 -13.18 9.05
C ALA A 496 18.00 -13.00 10.57
N VAL A 497 16.76 -12.98 11.05
CA VAL A 497 16.49 -13.03 12.50
C VAL A 497 17.09 -14.32 13.07
N ARG A 498 17.80 -14.23 14.20
CA ARG A 498 18.39 -15.38 14.90
C ARG A 498 17.32 -16.23 15.61
N ILE A 499 16.39 -16.77 14.84
CA ILE A 499 15.18 -17.46 15.33
C ILE A 499 15.51 -18.61 16.28
N ARG A 500 16.52 -19.43 15.94
CA ARG A 500 16.97 -20.54 16.77
C ARG A 500 17.54 -20.08 18.10
N ASP A 501 18.37 -19.03 18.08
CA ASP A 501 19.01 -18.50 19.28
C ASP A 501 17.97 -17.84 20.21
N ILE A 502 16.99 -17.14 19.64
CA ILE A 502 15.87 -16.55 20.41
C ILE A 502 15.02 -17.65 21.04
N LYS A 503 14.70 -18.73 20.31
CA LYS A 503 14.00 -19.90 20.88
C LYS A 503 14.76 -20.50 22.06
N ARG A 504 16.08 -20.66 21.93
CA ARG A 504 16.96 -21.11 23.02
C ARG A 504 16.89 -20.16 24.21
N TYR A 505 17.05 -18.86 23.97
CA TYR A 505 16.95 -17.82 25.00
C TYR A 505 15.63 -17.92 25.78
N ILE A 506 14.49 -18.06 25.08
CA ILE A 506 13.18 -18.22 25.71
C ILE A 506 13.17 -19.46 26.63
N ALA A 507 13.64 -20.60 26.13
CA ALA A 507 13.65 -21.84 26.88
C ALA A 507 14.55 -21.80 28.13
N GLU A 508 15.71 -21.18 28.02
CA GLU A 508 16.68 -21.08 29.13
C GLU A 508 16.26 -20.04 30.18
N ASN A 509 15.61 -18.94 29.79
CA ASN A 509 15.28 -17.85 30.70
C ASN A 509 13.85 -17.91 31.27
N THR A 510 13.01 -18.84 30.77
CA THR A 510 11.62 -18.97 31.22
C THR A 510 11.38 -20.26 32.04
N ALA A 511 12.35 -21.17 32.06
CA ALA A 511 12.23 -22.46 32.74
C ALA A 511 11.96 -22.38 34.28
N SER A 512 12.22 -21.21 34.88
CA SER A 512 11.94 -20.95 36.30
C SER A 512 10.51 -20.44 36.58
N LEU A 513 9.77 -20.07 35.56
CA LEU A 513 8.36 -19.69 35.69
C LEU A 513 7.50 -20.97 35.73
N LYS A 514 6.80 -21.19 36.86
CA LYS A 514 5.79 -22.26 36.95
C LYS A 514 4.77 -22.02 35.84
N LEU A 515 4.84 -22.82 34.79
CA LEU A 515 3.79 -22.91 33.79
C LEU A 515 2.51 -23.35 34.52
N GLN A 516 1.52 -22.50 34.52
CA GLN A 516 0.15 -22.93 34.88
C GLN A 516 -0.35 -23.71 33.66
N LEU A 517 -0.16 -25.03 33.70
CA LEU A 517 -0.75 -25.99 32.76
C LEU A 517 -2.22 -26.19 33.10
#